data_283427763825fadae58418dc617eec7c
#
_entry.id   283427763825fadae58418dc617eec7c
#
_cell.length_a   1.000
_cell.length_b   1.000
_cell.length_c   1.000
_cell.angle_alpha   90.00
_cell.angle_beta   90.00
_cell.angle_gamma   90.00
#
_symmetry.space_group_name_H-M   'P 1'
#
loop_
_entity.id
_entity.type
_entity.pdbx_description
1 polymer ?
#
loop_
_entity_poly.entity_id
_entity_poly.type
_entity_poly.pdbx_seq_one_letter_code
_entity_poly.pdbx_strand_id
1 'polypeptide(L)'
;NGMKAEFDVQLQPKDLYRFNMFQTYTGMSGIISIALGILAFVMAGISAVKPDTQNGYLFMYIVMGIVFWFYVPISLWFRAKSTLKSNQVLAGKLHYEVTEEFIKVTQGKEHGELPWDMVYKIVSTKNMVLIYSSRVNAYIIPMPQIGDQYAAFCEVAEAKLEKFRLKLKRG
;
A
#
# COMPACT_ATOMS: atom_id res chain seq x y z
N ASN A 1 12.05 -29.55 12.59
CA ASN A 1 10.84 -28.71 12.64
C ASN A 1 11.24 -27.25 12.46
N GLY A 2 11.27 -26.80 11.20
CA GLY A 2 11.59 -25.43 10.89
C GLY A 2 10.42 -24.49 11.20
N MET A 3 10.74 -23.20 11.33
CA MET A 3 9.72 -22.17 11.48
C MET A 3 8.87 -22.09 10.20
N LYS A 4 7.57 -21.96 10.37
CA LYS A 4 6.63 -21.94 9.25
C LYS A 4 5.40 -21.13 9.59
N ALA A 5 4.93 -20.32 8.64
CA ALA A 5 3.65 -19.65 8.70
C ALA A 5 2.85 -20.01 7.46
N GLU A 6 1.56 -20.19 7.61
CA GLU A 6 0.69 -20.62 6.53
C GLU A 6 -0.66 -19.93 6.68
N PHE A 7 -1.16 -19.34 5.61
CA PHE A 7 -2.42 -18.60 5.64
C PHE A 7 -2.97 -18.42 4.24
N ASP A 8 -4.26 -18.14 4.14
CA ASP A 8 -4.95 -17.87 2.89
C ASP A 8 -5.30 -16.39 2.78
N VAL A 9 -5.21 -15.86 1.56
CA VAL A 9 -5.48 -14.46 1.28
C VAL A 9 -6.44 -14.35 0.09
N GLN A 10 -7.45 -13.51 0.24
CA GLN A 10 -8.31 -13.11 -0.87
C GLN A 10 -8.44 -11.60 -0.82
N LEU A 11 -7.93 -10.92 -1.86
CA LEU A 11 -7.88 -9.48 -1.91
C LEU A 11 -9.22 -8.88 -2.32
N GLN A 12 -9.57 -7.76 -1.69
CA GLN A 12 -10.72 -6.95 -2.02
C GLN A 12 -10.24 -5.60 -2.53
N PRO A 13 -11.10 -4.82 -3.23
CA PRO A 13 -10.68 -3.50 -3.72
C PRO A 13 -10.13 -2.59 -2.62
N LYS A 14 -10.68 -2.66 -1.41
CA LYS A 14 -10.19 -1.86 -0.28
C LYS A 14 -8.74 -2.18 0.09
N ASP A 15 -8.32 -3.43 -0.11
CA ASP A 15 -6.95 -3.85 0.21
C ASP A 15 -5.95 -3.24 -0.76
N LEU A 16 -6.26 -3.30 -2.07
CA LEU A 16 -5.44 -2.65 -3.08
C LEU A 16 -5.45 -1.13 -2.92
N TYR A 17 -6.60 -0.57 -2.56
CA TYR A 17 -6.71 0.87 -2.30
C TYR A 17 -5.77 1.29 -1.17
N ARG A 18 -5.78 0.55 -0.06
CA ARG A 18 -4.89 0.85 1.07
C ARG A 18 -3.42 0.75 0.68
N PHE A 19 -3.07 -0.27 -0.12
CA PHE A 19 -1.70 -0.40 -0.63
C PHE A 19 -1.34 0.77 -1.53
N ASN A 20 -2.23 1.13 -2.47
CA ASN A 20 -1.98 2.24 -3.39
C ASN A 20 -1.82 3.56 -2.62
N MET A 21 -2.65 3.79 -1.60
CA MET A 21 -2.53 4.98 -0.75
C MET A 21 -1.20 4.99 0.00
N PHE A 22 -0.84 3.87 0.61
CA PHE A 22 0.42 3.75 1.34
C PHE A 22 1.61 4.02 0.41
N GLN A 23 1.63 3.38 -0.76
CA GLN A 23 2.72 3.52 -1.72
C GLN A 23 2.83 4.95 -2.24
N THR A 24 1.70 5.59 -2.54
CA THR A 24 1.66 6.95 -3.09
C THR A 24 2.11 7.97 -2.05
N TYR A 25 1.59 7.90 -0.83
CA TYR A 25 1.86 8.93 0.20
C TYR A 25 3.14 8.70 0.99
N THR A 26 3.78 7.54 0.83
CA THR A 26 5.16 7.36 1.30
C THR A 26 6.17 7.68 0.19
N GLY A 27 5.70 7.88 -1.05
CA GLY A 27 6.52 8.27 -2.19
C GLY A 27 6.40 9.77 -2.47
N MET A 28 7.20 10.25 -3.44
CA MET A 28 7.28 11.68 -3.76
C MET A 28 6.00 12.24 -4.37
N SER A 29 5.27 11.45 -5.17
CA SER A 29 4.08 11.97 -5.86
C SER A 29 2.97 12.37 -4.90
N GLY A 30 2.75 11.59 -3.85
CA GLY A 30 1.75 11.91 -2.83
C GLY A 30 2.15 13.14 -2.01
N ILE A 31 3.44 13.25 -1.66
CA ILE A 31 3.96 14.39 -0.93
C ILE A 31 3.80 15.66 -1.77
N ILE A 32 4.14 15.60 -3.05
CA ILE A 32 3.98 16.74 -3.96
C ILE A 32 2.51 17.15 -4.08
N SER A 33 1.60 16.18 -4.18
CA SER A 33 0.16 16.45 -4.28
C SER A 33 -0.34 17.19 -3.04
N ILE A 34 0.06 16.75 -1.84
CA ILE A 34 -0.30 17.41 -0.58
C ILE A 34 0.25 18.83 -0.56
N ALA A 35 1.52 19.01 -0.93
CA ALA A 35 2.18 20.31 -0.93
C ALA A 35 1.49 21.28 -1.90
N LEU A 36 1.11 20.84 -3.10
CA LEU A 36 0.40 21.67 -4.06
C LEU A 36 -0.98 22.07 -3.54
N GLY A 37 -1.67 21.16 -2.84
CA GLY A 37 -2.95 21.48 -2.22
C GLY A 37 -2.81 22.54 -1.13
N ILE A 38 -1.80 22.42 -0.29
CA ILE A 38 -1.50 23.42 0.75
C ILE A 38 -1.21 24.77 0.11
N LEU A 39 -0.37 24.80 -0.93
CA LEU A 39 -0.04 26.03 -1.65
C LEU A 39 -1.30 26.69 -2.21
N ALA A 40 -2.18 25.92 -2.83
CA ALA A 40 -3.43 26.45 -3.39
C ALA A 40 -4.30 27.07 -2.31
N PHE A 41 -4.44 26.44 -1.14
CA PHE A 41 -5.23 27.00 -0.03
C PHE A 41 -4.56 28.22 0.58
N VAL A 42 -3.22 28.26 0.65
CA VAL A 42 -2.51 29.46 1.10
C VAL A 42 -2.78 30.62 0.14
N MET A 43 -2.73 30.38 -1.16
CA MET A 43 -3.04 31.41 -2.17
C MET A 43 -4.49 31.86 -2.05
N ALA A 44 -5.42 30.97 -1.72
CA ALA A 44 -6.82 31.32 -1.46
C ALA A 44 -6.93 32.27 -0.26
N GLY A 45 -6.20 31.97 0.83
CA GLY A 45 -6.18 32.83 2.02
C GLY A 45 -5.62 34.21 1.72
N ILE A 46 -4.52 34.29 0.97
CA ILE A 46 -3.93 35.57 0.56
C ILE A 46 -4.93 36.36 -0.28
N SER A 47 -5.60 35.71 -1.24
CA SER A 47 -6.59 36.35 -2.09
C SER A 47 -7.80 36.89 -1.28
N ALA A 48 -8.19 36.17 -0.23
CA ALA A 48 -9.32 36.57 0.60
C ALA A 48 -9.05 37.89 1.38
N VAL A 49 -7.78 38.14 1.76
CA VAL A 49 -7.43 39.31 2.56
C VAL A 49 -6.97 40.52 1.71
N LYS A 50 -6.71 40.33 0.41
CA LYS A 50 -6.33 41.42 -0.47
C LYS A 50 -7.57 42.11 -1.02
N PRO A 51 -7.72 43.44 -0.80
CA PRO A 51 -8.94 44.16 -1.23
C PRO A 51 -9.09 44.26 -2.75
N ASP A 52 -8.01 44.18 -3.50
CA ASP A 52 -8.00 44.31 -4.97
C ASP A 52 -8.17 42.99 -5.72
N THR A 53 -8.26 41.86 -5.00
CA THR A 53 -8.35 40.54 -5.63
C THR A 53 -9.80 40.25 -6.04
N GLN A 54 -10.00 39.84 -7.28
CA GLN A 54 -11.32 39.43 -7.77
C GLN A 54 -11.78 38.13 -7.07
N ASN A 55 -13.08 38.03 -6.79
CA ASN A 55 -13.67 36.86 -6.15
C ASN A 55 -13.44 35.57 -6.96
N GLY A 56 -13.28 35.69 -8.29
CA GLY A 56 -12.98 34.55 -9.14
C GLY A 56 -11.67 33.84 -8.80
N TYR A 57 -10.64 34.60 -8.41
CA TYR A 57 -9.37 34.00 -8.03
C TYR A 57 -9.47 33.20 -6.73
N LEU A 58 -10.21 33.72 -5.76
CA LEU A 58 -10.45 33.00 -4.50
C LEU A 58 -11.12 31.65 -4.77
N PHE A 59 -12.20 31.67 -5.56
CA PHE A 59 -12.93 30.45 -5.92
C PHE A 59 -12.02 29.46 -6.65
N MET A 60 -11.22 29.96 -7.63
CA MET A 60 -10.30 29.14 -8.40
C MET A 60 -9.27 28.43 -7.50
N TYR A 61 -8.66 29.15 -6.55
CA TYR A 61 -7.66 28.54 -5.67
C TYR A 61 -8.28 27.50 -4.73
N ILE A 62 -9.50 27.74 -4.23
CA ILE A 62 -10.20 26.77 -3.40
C ILE A 62 -10.47 25.48 -4.20
N VAL A 63 -10.96 25.62 -5.43
CA VAL A 63 -11.24 24.47 -6.31
C VAL A 63 -9.94 23.69 -6.62
N MET A 64 -8.86 24.40 -6.93
CA MET A 64 -7.57 23.77 -7.17
C MET A 64 -7.08 22.98 -5.96
N GLY A 65 -7.20 23.53 -4.77
CA GLY A 65 -6.79 22.83 -3.55
C GLY A 65 -7.60 21.57 -3.32
N ILE A 66 -8.91 21.63 -3.52
CA ILE A 66 -9.78 20.46 -3.40
C ILE A 66 -9.39 19.40 -4.42
N VAL A 67 -9.15 19.80 -5.67
CA VAL A 67 -8.75 18.87 -6.73
C VAL A 67 -7.44 18.18 -6.37
N PHE A 68 -6.42 18.93 -5.94
CA PHE A 68 -5.11 18.34 -5.60
C PHE A 68 -5.21 17.35 -4.42
N TRP A 69 -6.08 17.62 -3.45
CA TRP A 69 -6.19 16.76 -2.28
C TRP A 69 -7.06 15.54 -2.49
N PHE A 70 -8.10 15.63 -3.33
CA PHE A 70 -9.07 14.56 -3.48
C PHE A 70 -8.92 13.76 -4.78
N TYR A 71 -8.27 14.33 -5.80
CA TYR A 71 -8.11 13.62 -7.07
C TYR A 71 -7.32 12.31 -6.91
N VAL A 72 -6.19 12.36 -6.20
CA VAL A 72 -5.32 11.20 -6.04
C VAL A 72 -6.02 10.06 -5.29
N PRO A 73 -6.61 10.29 -4.11
CA PRO A 73 -7.34 9.21 -3.42
C PRO A 73 -8.47 8.61 -4.23
N ILE A 74 -9.26 9.44 -4.90
CA ILE A 74 -10.37 8.97 -5.71
C ILE A 74 -9.87 8.14 -6.89
N SER A 75 -8.84 8.61 -7.59
CA SER A 75 -8.27 7.88 -8.72
C SER A 75 -7.67 6.54 -8.29
N LEU A 76 -7.04 6.48 -7.12
CA LEU A 76 -6.48 5.24 -6.58
C LEU A 76 -7.57 4.23 -6.25
N TRP A 77 -8.73 4.69 -5.78
CA TRP A 77 -9.86 3.80 -5.52
C TRP A 77 -10.38 3.15 -6.80
N PHE A 78 -10.59 3.95 -7.84
CA PHE A 78 -11.05 3.41 -9.13
C PHE A 78 -10.00 2.49 -9.74
N ARG A 79 -8.71 2.82 -9.60
CA ARG A 79 -7.62 1.96 -10.08
C ARG A 79 -7.63 0.61 -9.35
N ALA A 80 -7.84 0.61 -8.04
CA ALA A 80 -7.88 -0.63 -7.26
C ALA A 80 -9.03 -1.52 -7.71
N LYS A 81 -10.23 -0.95 -7.90
CA LYS A 81 -11.39 -1.69 -8.39
C LYS A 81 -11.13 -2.26 -9.79
N SER A 82 -10.58 -1.44 -10.68
CA SER A 82 -10.28 -1.85 -12.05
C SER A 82 -9.24 -2.97 -12.10
N THR A 83 -8.20 -2.88 -11.27
CA THR A 83 -7.14 -3.88 -11.23
C THR A 83 -7.70 -5.25 -10.81
N LEU A 84 -8.50 -5.29 -9.75
CA LEU A 84 -9.09 -6.56 -9.31
C LEU A 84 -10.08 -7.11 -10.33
N LYS A 85 -10.85 -6.24 -10.99
CA LYS A 85 -11.80 -6.68 -12.00
C LYS A 85 -11.12 -7.28 -13.22
N SER A 86 -9.98 -6.72 -13.61
CA SER A 86 -9.25 -7.16 -14.81
C SER A 86 -8.24 -8.26 -14.54
N ASN A 87 -7.82 -8.47 -13.29
CA ASN A 87 -6.81 -9.47 -12.95
C ASN A 87 -7.41 -10.53 -12.03
N GLN A 88 -7.87 -11.61 -12.62
CA GLN A 88 -8.52 -12.71 -11.88
C GLN A 88 -7.55 -13.46 -10.97
N VAL A 89 -6.26 -13.46 -11.28
CA VAL A 89 -5.25 -14.09 -10.42
C VAL A 89 -5.19 -13.36 -9.08
N LEU A 90 -5.15 -12.02 -9.10
CA LEU A 90 -5.15 -11.23 -7.86
C LEU A 90 -6.48 -11.36 -7.10
N ALA A 91 -7.60 -11.46 -7.81
CA ALA A 91 -8.91 -11.56 -7.18
C ALA A 91 -9.21 -12.95 -6.62
N GLY A 92 -8.46 -13.97 -7.04
CA GLY A 92 -8.64 -15.34 -6.57
C GLY A 92 -8.05 -15.57 -5.19
N LYS A 93 -8.40 -16.71 -4.62
CA LYS A 93 -7.87 -17.11 -3.32
C LYS A 93 -6.43 -17.59 -3.46
N LEU A 94 -5.53 -16.99 -2.67
CA LEU A 94 -4.10 -17.30 -2.67
C LEU A 94 -3.72 -17.97 -1.36
N HIS A 95 -2.97 -19.06 -1.46
CA HIS A 95 -2.46 -19.76 -0.28
C HIS A 95 -0.97 -19.43 -0.12
N TYR A 96 -0.60 -18.87 1.01
CA TYR A 96 0.78 -18.51 1.33
C TYR A 96 1.39 -19.53 2.28
N GLU A 97 2.59 -19.94 1.96
CA GLU A 97 3.39 -20.81 2.82
C GLU A 97 4.76 -20.16 2.99
N VAL A 98 5.05 -19.69 4.20
CA VAL A 98 6.29 -18.97 4.51
C VAL A 98 7.17 -19.90 5.35
N THR A 99 8.31 -20.28 4.76
CA THR A 99 9.28 -21.16 5.42
C THR A 99 10.65 -20.49 5.46
N GLU A 100 11.62 -21.14 6.07
CA GLU A 100 13.00 -20.62 6.11
C GLU A 100 13.67 -20.63 4.74
N GLU A 101 13.13 -21.38 3.78
CA GLU A 101 13.70 -21.48 2.44
C GLU A 101 13.09 -20.46 1.46
N PHE A 102 11.80 -20.23 1.55
CA PHE A 102 11.09 -19.40 0.57
C PHE A 102 9.74 -18.95 1.08
N ILE A 103 9.14 -18.05 0.32
CA ILE A 103 7.73 -17.68 0.45
C ILE A 103 7.02 -18.26 -0.76
N LYS A 104 6.14 -19.24 -0.55
CA LYS A 104 5.42 -19.91 -1.62
C LYS A 104 3.98 -19.41 -1.69
N VAL A 105 3.55 -19.04 -2.89
CA VAL A 105 2.19 -18.58 -3.14
C VAL A 105 1.55 -19.57 -4.12
N THR A 106 0.43 -20.15 -3.72
CA THR A 106 -0.27 -21.16 -4.53
C THR A 106 -1.67 -20.69 -4.87
N GLN A 107 -2.06 -20.85 -6.12
CA GLN A 107 -3.43 -20.60 -6.57
C GLN A 107 -3.87 -21.78 -7.45
N GLY A 108 -4.78 -22.60 -6.90
CA GLY A 108 -5.22 -23.80 -7.59
C GLY A 108 -4.05 -24.75 -7.87
N LYS A 109 -3.78 -25.00 -9.13
CA LYS A 109 -2.68 -25.87 -9.54
C LYS A 109 -1.36 -25.12 -9.80
N GLU A 110 -1.42 -23.80 -9.81
CA GLU A 110 -0.24 -22.98 -10.10
C GLU A 110 0.38 -22.50 -8.78
N HIS A 111 1.70 -22.38 -8.79
CA HIS A 111 2.42 -21.87 -7.64
C HIS A 111 3.64 -21.06 -8.07
N GLY A 112 4.04 -20.14 -7.21
CA GLY A 112 5.28 -19.39 -7.37
C GLY A 112 6.03 -19.39 -6.07
N GLU A 113 7.35 -19.36 -6.16
CA GLU A 113 8.22 -19.34 -4.99
C GLU A 113 9.08 -18.07 -5.03
N LEU A 114 9.19 -17.40 -3.89
CA LEU A 114 10.05 -16.23 -3.72
C LEU A 114 11.11 -16.58 -2.68
N PRO A 115 12.35 -16.88 -3.12
CA PRO A 115 13.43 -17.13 -2.18
C PRO A 115 13.72 -15.87 -1.34
N TRP A 116 14.19 -16.06 -0.12
CA TRP A 116 14.43 -14.95 0.79
C TRP A 116 15.47 -13.95 0.27
N ASP A 117 16.43 -14.41 -0.52
CA ASP A 117 17.43 -13.52 -1.12
C ASP A 117 16.84 -12.62 -2.21
N MET A 118 15.64 -12.95 -2.70
CA MET A 118 14.91 -12.14 -3.68
C MET A 118 13.88 -11.20 -3.02
N VAL A 119 13.72 -11.24 -1.71
CA VAL A 119 12.84 -10.34 -0.99
C VAL A 119 13.55 -9.00 -0.78
N TYR A 120 12.95 -7.93 -1.30
CA TYR A 120 13.52 -6.60 -1.17
C TYR A 120 13.37 -6.03 0.24
N LYS A 121 12.15 -6.06 0.77
CA LYS A 121 11.82 -5.65 2.13
C LYS A 121 10.44 -6.15 2.53
N ILE A 122 10.17 -6.15 3.82
CA ILE A 122 8.84 -6.45 4.36
C ILE A 122 8.43 -5.29 5.27
N VAL A 123 7.23 -4.77 5.03
CA VAL A 123 6.66 -3.67 5.81
C VAL A 123 5.30 -4.12 6.32
N SER A 124 5.03 -3.95 7.59
CA SER A 124 3.68 -4.15 8.11
C SER A 124 3.11 -2.84 8.63
N THR A 125 1.83 -2.65 8.35
CA THR A 125 1.05 -1.54 8.89
C THR A 125 -0.03 -2.12 9.79
N LYS A 126 -0.87 -1.26 10.35
CA LYS A 126 -2.01 -1.69 11.16
C LYS A 126 -2.94 -2.63 10.39
N ASN A 127 -3.06 -2.44 9.09
CA ASN A 127 -4.07 -3.09 8.26
C ASN A 127 -3.55 -4.20 7.37
N MET A 128 -2.24 -4.25 7.11
CA MET A 128 -1.70 -5.17 6.11
C MET A 128 -0.22 -5.44 6.31
N VAL A 129 0.22 -6.55 5.71
CA VAL A 129 1.64 -6.90 5.58
C VAL A 129 1.98 -6.81 4.10
N LEU A 130 3.09 -6.14 3.78
CA LEU A 130 3.56 -5.97 2.41
C LEU A 130 4.91 -6.65 2.26
N ILE A 131 4.98 -7.62 1.34
CA ILE A 131 6.23 -8.30 1.01
C ILE A 131 6.69 -7.77 -0.35
N TYR A 132 7.72 -6.94 -0.33
CA TYR A 132 8.22 -6.30 -1.55
C TYR A 132 9.22 -7.21 -2.25
N SER A 133 8.97 -7.48 -3.53
CA SER A 133 9.94 -8.17 -4.40
C SER A 133 10.82 -7.17 -5.16
N SER A 134 10.42 -5.89 -5.17
CA SER A 134 11.18 -4.79 -5.76
C SER A 134 10.80 -3.51 -5.02
N ARG A 135 11.31 -2.36 -5.48
CA ARG A 135 10.97 -1.06 -4.88
C ARG A 135 9.48 -0.75 -4.90
N VAL A 136 8.77 -1.23 -5.93
CA VAL A 136 7.39 -0.83 -6.17
C VAL A 136 6.41 -2.00 -6.20
N ASN A 137 6.89 -3.24 -6.36
CA ASN A 137 6.02 -4.41 -6.44
C ASN A 137 5.96 -5.14 -5.11
N ALA A 138 4.77 -5.36 -4.61
CA ALA A 138 4.57 -6.02 -3.32
C ALA A 138 3.42 -7.02 -3.36
N TYR A 139 3.57 -8.09 -2.57
CA TYR A 139 2.46 -8.96 -2.23
C TYR A 139 1.72 -8.34 -1.05
N ILE A 140 0.40 -8.23 -1.16
CA ILE A 140 -0.45 -7.60 -0.15
C ILE A 140 -1.13 -8.68 0.67
N ILE A 141 -0.94 -8.64 1.98
CA ILE A 141 -1.57 -9.58 2.89
C ILE A 141 -2.38 -8.78 3.91
N PRO A 142 -3.72 -8.80 3.82
CA PRO A 142 -4.53 -8.09 4.82
C PRO A 142 -4.32 -8.69 6.21
N MET A 143 -4.13 -7.82 7.21
CA MET A 143 -3.80 -8.26 8.57
C MET A 143 -4.86 -9.21 9.16
N PRO A 144 -6.18 -8.99 8.99
CA PRO A 144 -7.16 -9.93 9.50
C PRO A 144 -7.06 -11.34 8.91
N GLN A 145 -6.53 -11.46 7.70
CA GLN A 145 -6.42 -12.75 7.02
C GLN A 145 -5.19 -13.54 7.43
N ILE A 146 -4.11 -12.87 7.81
CA ILE A 146 -2.95 -13.56 8.38
C ILE A 146 -3.23 -13.97 9.83
N GLY A 147 -3.97 -13.16 10.57
CA GLY A 147 -4.45 -13.49 11.90
C GLY A 147 -3.34 -13.89 12.88
N ASP A 148 -3.52 -15.00 13.55
CA ASP A 148 -2.58 -15.51 14.54
C ASP A 148 -1.28 -16.04 13.92
N GLN A 149 -1.23 -16.24 12.60
CA GLN A 149 0.00 -16.63 11.90
C GLN A 149 0.99 -15.49 11.78
N TYR A 150 0.59 -14.26 12.10
CA TYR A 150 1.46 -13.09 12.01
C TYR A 150 2.73 -13.22 12.87
N ALA A 151 2.58 -13.73 14.10
CA ALA A 151 3.73 -13.92 14.99
C ALA A 151 4.74 -14.91 14.39
N ALA A 152 4.26 -16.03 13.85
CA ALA A 152 5.11 -17.01 13.20
C ALA A 152 5.78 -16.44 11.95
N PHE A 153 5.04 -15.66 11.17
CA PHE A 153 5.56 -14.98 10.00
C PHE A 153 6.71 -14.02 10.38
N CYS A 154 6.52 -13.24 11.44
CA CYS A 154 7.55 -12.32 11.91
C CYS A 154 8.82 -13.05 12.35
N GLU A 155 8.68 -14.19 13.01
CA GLU A 155 9.83 -14.99 13.43
C GLU A 155 10.66 -15.46 12.25
N VAL A 156 10.00 -15.98 11.21
CA VAL A 156 10.70 -16.42 10.00
C VAL A 156 11.38 -15.25 9.30
N ALA A 157 10.66 -14.15 9.14
CA ALA A 157 11.20 -12.96 8.48
C ALA A 157 12.42 -12.41 9.21
N GLU A 158 12.35 -12.32 10.54
CA GLU A 158 13.48 -11.82 11.34
C GLU A 158 14.68 -12.75 11.28
N ALA A 159 14.47 -14.05 11.08
CA ALA A 159 15.55 -15.02 10.94
C ALA A 159 16.22 -14.94 9.56
N LYS A 160 15.50 -14.48 8.54
CA LYS A 160 15.97 -14.55 7.15
C LYS A 160 16.35 -13.23 6.53
N LEU A 161 15.82 -12.11 7.01
CA LEU A 161 16.12 -10.78 6.45
C LEU A 161 16.87 -9.93 7.45
N GLU A 162 17.74 -9.09 6.91
CA GLU A 162 18.47 -8.11 7.69
C GLU A 162 17.50 -7.09 8.30
N LYS A 163 17.82 -6.61 9.49
CA LYS A 163 16.95 -5.73 10.27
C LYS A 163 16.51 -4.48 9.50
N PHE A 164 17.39 -3.92 8.67
CA PHE A 164 17.04 -2.71 7.92
C PHE A 164 16.03 -2.97 6.80
N ARG A 165 15.80 -4.23 6.42
CA ARG A 165 14.80 -4.62 5.43
C ARG A 165 13.45 -4.95 6.06
N LEU A 166 13.35 -4.87 7.37
CA LEU A 166 12.14 -5.22 8.10
C LEU A 166 11.59 -4.00 8.83
N LYS A 167 10.33 -3.69 8.55
CA LYS A 167 9.58 -2.67 9.28
C LYS A 167 8.29 -3.30 9.78
N LEU A 168 8.43 -4.25 10.68
CA LEU A 168 7.33 -5.03 11.21
C LEU A 168 6.73 -4.35 12.44
N LYS A 169 5.41 -4.17 12.41
CA LYS A 169 4.67 -3.61 13.53
C LYS A 169 4.22 -4.74 14.45
N ARG A 170 4.80 -4.82 15.63
CA ARG A 170 4.36 -5.75 16.66
C ARG A 170 3.44 -4.99 17.60
N GLY A 171 2.19 -5.43 17.64
CA GLY A 171 1.14 -4.82 18.45
C GLY A 171 1.22 -5.15 19.90
#